data_327ade53367fb50f29d4e7828b940582
#
_entry.id   327ade53367fb50f29d4e7828b940582
#
_cell.length_a   1.000
_cell.length_b   1.000
_cell.length_c   1.000
_cell.angle_alpha   90.00
_cell.angle_beta   90.00
_cell.angle_gamma   90.00
#
_symmetry.space_group_name_H-M   'P 1'
#
loop_
_entity.id
_entity.type
_entity.pdbx_description
1 polymer ?
#
loop_
_entity_poly.entity_id
_entity_poly.type
_entity_poly.pdbx_seq_one_letter_code
_entity_poly.pdbx_strand_id
1 'polypeptide(L)'
;MNKLFRPLIQVAQKVWFRQRRKGLRRRIQQQYGNSPDADIREVVAFLNRHAELELPMGMIPPCDWTRDYAPERISVERDAGNGLLYVKVKEHQVFFPRRFSPAEVQRAVSIGQMEQDERSPHCYVGNGFNVDEGDVAVFIGASDGLFCLSLVERLAKAHLFEPNSDWHEPLHATFAPWGNRVEVVPLAVDSQDAEGRVKLDTFFKERPQPNYIQVDVDGGERDVLAGAHGILQDAGKLRLSICTYHQRLDFPKFEGLLGGLGYRIHHSPGFFLIGVRMPYLRRGILYASRGTPQSPAWTWRANE
;
A
#
# COMPACT_ATOMS: atom_id res chain seq x y z
N MET A 1 23.56 -17.90 12.07
CA MET A 1 22.45 -18.52 12.85
C MET A 1 22.15 -19.88 12.21
N ASN A 2 22.30 -20.98 12.97
CA ASN A 2 22.35 -22.37 12.46
C ASN A 2 21.05 -22.76 11.72
N LYS A 3 21.18 -23.32 10.49
CA LYS A 3 20.08 -23.84 9.66
C LYS A 3 19.18 -24.88 10.38
N LEU A 4 19.67 -25.52 11.43
CA LEU A 4 18.93 -26.51 12.24
C LEU A 4 17.84 -25.92 13.15
N PHE A 5 17.92 -24.64 13.51
CA PHE A 5 16.94 -24.01 14.41
C PHE A 5 15.77 -23.33 13.70
N ARG A 6 15.84 -23.12 12.36
CA ARG A 6 14.75 -22.51 11.60
C ARG A 6 13.41 -23.26 11.69
N PRO A 7 13.36 -24.63 11.54
CA PRO A 7 12.07 -25.33 11.60
C PRO A 7 11.44 -25.29 13.00
N LEU A 8 12.24 -25.35 14.08
CA LEU A 8 11.75 -25.27 15.46
C LEU A 8 11.19 -23.89 15.79
N ILE A 9 11.83 -22.83 15.30
CA ILE A 9 11.34 -21.45 15.44
C ILE A 9 10.03 -21.27 14.67
N GLN A 10 9.92 -21.80 13.46
CA GLN A 10 8.69 -21.74 12.67
C GLN A 10 7.53 -22.50 13.32
N VAL A 11 7.80 -23.66 13.91
CA VAL A 11 6.77 -24.44 14.63
C VAL A 11 6.34 -23.70 15.90
N ALA A 12 7.30 -23.19 16.68
CA ALA A 12 6.99 -22.40 17.88
C ALA A 12 6.19 -21.12 17.53
N GLN A 13 6.54 -20.43 16.45
CA GLN A 13 5.79 -19.28 15.95
C GLN A 13 4.37 -19.68 15.54
N LYS A 14 4.18 -20.78 14.79
CA LYS A 14 2.84 -21.28 14.41
C LYS A 14 1.97 -21.60 15.62
N VAL A 15 2.53 -22.28 16.61
CA VAL A 15 1.82 -22.63 17.87
C VAL A 15 1.46 -21.36 18.64
N TRP A 16 2.40 -20.42 18.79
CA TRP A 16 2.18 -19.14 19.44
C TRP A 16 1.11 -18.31 18.74
N PHE A 17 1.14 -18.24 17.41
CA PHE A 17 0.11 -17.57 16.62
C PHE A 17 -1.25 -18.24 16.77
N ARG A 18 -1.31 -19.58 16.74
CA ARG A 18 -2.57 -20.33 16.92
C ARG A 18 -3.20 -20.07 18.29
N GLN A 19 -2.41 -20.02 19.36
CA GLN A 19 -2.90 -19.70 20.69
C GLN A 19 -3.38 -18.25 20.81
N ARG A 20 -2.71 -17.30 20.17
CA ARG A 20 -3.11 -15.90 20.19
C ARG A 20 -4.33 -15.59 19.32
N ARG A 21 -4.58 -16.38 18.27
CA ARG A 21 -5.85 -16.32 17.53
C ARG A 21 -7.04 -16.74 18.39
N LYS A 22 -6.83 -17.69 19.31
CA LYS A 22 -7.90 -18.04 20.27
C LYS A 22 -8.28 -16.81 21.07
N GLY A 23 -9.57 -16.49 21.05
CA GLY A 23 -10.13 -15.35 21.79
C GLY A 23 -9.87 -13.97 21.13
N LEU A 24 -9.27 -13.88 19.94
CA LEU A 24 -9.06 -12.59 19.27
C LEU A 24 -10.40 -11.88 19.02
N ARG A 25 -11.42 -12.58 18.49
CA ARG A 25 -12.77 -12.03 18.31
C ARG A 25 -13.34 -11.45 19.60
N ARG A 26 -13.24 -12.21 20.71
CA ARG A 26 -13.72 -11.75 22.02
C ARG A 26 -13.00 -10.46 22.45
N ARG A 27 -11.67 -10.38 22.26
CA ARG A 27 -10.92 -9.17 22.59
C ARG A 27 -11.31 -7.98 21.70
N ILE A 28 -11.52 -8.21 20.40
CA ILE A 28 -12.00 -7.19 19.46
C ILE A 28 -13.39 -6.70 19.91
N GLN A 29 -14.30 -7.61 20.22
CA GLN A 29 -15.64 -7.25 20.72
C GLN A 29 -15.58 -6.48 22.03
N GLN A 30 -14.75 -6.88 22.98
CA GLN A 30 -14.57 -6.18 24.24
C GLN A 30 -14.00 -4.77 24.07
N GLN A 31 -13.06 -4.62 23.15
CA GLN A 31 -12.35 -3.35 22.92
C GLN A 31 -13.16 -2.38 22.04
N TYR A 32 -13.88 -2.88 21.06
CA TYR A 32 -14.47 -2.09 19.99
C TYR A 32 -15.99 -2.23 19.85
N GLY A 33 -16.63 -3.10 20.61
CA GLY A 33 -18.06 -3.40 20.47
C GLY A 33 -18.97 -2.20 20.65
N ASN A 34 -18.54 -1.20 21.44
CA ASN A 34 -19.26 0.06 21.67
C ASN A 34 -18.54 1.26 21.02
N SER A 35 -17.74 1.05 19.98
CA SER A 35 -17.03 2.14 19.31
C SER A 35 -17.99 3.17 18.71
N PRO A 36 -17.74 4.48 18.86
CA PRO A 36 -18.48 5.52 18.16
C PRO A 36 -18.15 5.57 16.66
N ASP A 37 -17.01 5.00 16.23
CA ASP A 37 -16.56 4.93 14.84
C ASP A 37 -17.40 3.92 14.05
N ALA A 38 -18.05 4.37 12.96
CA ALA A 38 -18.93 3.55 12.14
C ALA A 38 -18.18 2.41 11.44
N ASP A 39 -16.99 2.67 10.93
CA ASP A 39 -16.17 1.67 10.24
C ASP A 39 -15.76 0.56 11.22
N ILE A 40 -15.43 0.92 12.45
CA ILE A 40 -15.11 -0.07 13.50
C ILE A 40 -16.33 -0.93 13.82
N ARG A 41 -17.52 -0.32 13.95
CA ARG A 41 -18.76 -1.08 14.17
C ARG A 41 -19.06 -2.05 13.04
N GLU A 42 -18.83 -1.64 11.79
CA GLU A 42 -19.01 -2.52 10.62
C GLU A 42 -18.09 -3.73 10.68
N VAL A 43 -16.78 -3.53 10.95
CA VAL A 43 -15.82 -4.63 11.13
C VAL A 43 -16.25 -5.56 12.25
N VAL A 44 -16.67 -5.04 13.40
CA VAL A 44 -17.12 -5.85 14.54
C VAL A 44 -18.38 -6.65 14.18
N ALA A 45 -19.36 -6.01 13.52
CA ALA A 45 -20.57 -6.66 13.07
C ALA A 45 -20.27 -7.79 12.06
N PHE A 46 -19.40 -7.52 11.09
CA PHE A 46 -18.94 -8.54 10.13
C PHE A 46 -18.30 -9.73 10.86
N LEU A 47 -17.37 -9.50 11.76
CA LEU A 47 -16.70 -10.57 12.52
C LEU A 47 -17.66 -11.39 13.37
N ASN A 48 -18.73 -10.79 13.86
CA ASN A 48 -19.76 -11.49 14.63
C ASN A 48 -20.67 -12.36 13.74
N ARG A 49 -21.03 -11.87 12.52
CA ARG A 49 -21.83 -12.64 11.57
C ARG A 49 -21.08 -13.85 11.01
N HIS A 50 -19.76 -13.75 10.90
CA HIS A 50 -18.89 -14.76 10.29
C HIS A 50 -17.96 -15.39 11.35
N ALA A 51 -18.54 -15.96 12.40
CA ALA A 51 -17.80 -16.53 13.52
C ALA A 51 -16.91 -17.73 13.11
N GLU A 52 -17.28 -18.43 12.02
CA GLU A 52 -16.58 -19.57 11.44
C GLU A 52 -15.27 -19.19 10.72
N LEU A 53 -15.13 -17.95 10.28
CA LEU A 53 -13.94 -17.54 9.53
C LEU A 53 -12.69 -17.57 10.43
N GLU A 54 -11.65 -18.25 9.98
CA GLU A 54 -10.31 -18.08 10.56
C GLU A 54 -9.82 -16.67 10.23
N LEU A 55 -9.53 -15.89 11.26
CA LEU A 55 -9.07 -14.53 11.05
C LEU A 55 -7.65 -14.55 10.49
N PRO A 56 -7.43 -14.02 9.30
CA PRO A 56 -6.10 -13.79 8.80
C PRO A 56 -5.41 -12.74 9.67
N MET A 57 -4.09 -12.83 9.75
CA MET A 57 -3.25 -11.89 10.47
C MET A 57 -2.59 -10.96 9.46
N GLY A 58 -2.74 -9.65 9.64
CA GLY A 58 -2.09 -8.65 8.81
C GLY A 58 -2.71 -8.43 7.43
N MET A 59 -4.03 -8.57 7.32
CA MET A 59 -4.74 -8.36 6.05
C MET A 59 -5.94 -7.42 6.21
N ILE A 60 -6.42 -6.91 5.07
CA ILE A 60 -7.73 -6.26 4.96
C ILE A 60 -8.76 -7.17 5.64
N PRO A 61 -9.64 -6.62 6.50
CA PRO A 61 -10.70 -7.41 7.10
C PRO A 61 -11.47 -8.14 6.00
N PRO A 62 -11.82 -9.40 6.20
CA PRO A 62 -12.58 -10.15 5.21
C PRO A 62 -14.03 -9.63 5.18
N CYS A 63 -14.23 -8.44 4.62
CA CYS A 63 -15.54 -7.87 4.32
C CYS A 63 -16.19 -8.61 3.16
N ASP A 64 -17.53 -8.56 3.05
CA ASP A 64 -18.25 -9.31 2.01
C ASP A 64 -17.76 -8.98 0.60
N TRP A 65 -17.44 -7.73 0.32
CA TRP A 65 -16.95 -7.28 -0.97
C TRP A 65 -15.56 -7.86 -1.34
N THR A 66 -14.75 -8.30 -0.39
CA THR A 66 -13.44 -8.93 -0.69
C THR A 66 -13.58 -10.24 -1.44
N ARG A 67 -14.76 -10.87 -1.40
CA ARG A 67 -15.08 -12.10 -2.13
C ARG A 67 -15.27 -11.90 -3.63
N ASP A 68 -15.39 -10.64 -4.08
CA ASP A 68 -15.47 -10.31 -5.50
C ASP A 68 -14.13 -10.57 -6.20
N TYR A 69 -13.04 -10.62 -5.43
CA TYR A 69 -11.68 -10.81 -5.91
C TYR A 69 -11.23 -12.27 -5.77
N ALA A 70 -11.33 -13.00 -6.89
CA ALA A 70 -11.02 -14.42 -6.95
C ALA A 70 -9.78 -14.65 -7.85
N PRO A 71 -8.65 -15.12 -7.26
CA PRO A 71 -7.39 -15.34 -8.02
C PRO A 71 -7.56 -16.22 -9.26
N GLU A 72 -8.43 -17.22 -9.21
CA GLU A 72 -8.69 -18.16 -10.30
C GLU A 72 -9.31 -17.50 -11.55
N ARG A 73 -9.83 -16.29 -11.44
CA ARG A 73 -10.35 -15.50 -12.58
C ARG A 73 -9.26 -14.80 -13.37
N ILE A 74 -8.04 -14.73 -12.82
CA ILE A 74 -6.90 -14.06 -13.43
C ILE A 74 -6.25 -14.99 -14.45
N SER A 75 -6.25 -14.60 -15.73
CA SER A 75 -5.52 -15.31 -16.78
C SER A 75 -4.05 -14.91 -16.75
N VAL A 76 -3.17 -15.91 -16.64
CA VAL A 76 -1.71 -15.71 -16.63
C VAL A 76 -1.13 -16.32 -17.90
N GLU A 77 -0.36 -15.54 -18.62
CA GLU A 77 0.31 -15.92 -19.84
C GLU A 77 1.84 -15.85 -19.68
N ARG A 78 2.56 -16.45 -20.63
CA ARG A 78 4.03 -16.34 -20.69
C ARG A 78 4.41 -15.61 -21.96
N ASP A 79 5.21 -14.59 -21.83
CA ASP A 79 5.73 -13.85 -22.98
C ASP A 79 6.81 -14.66 -23.72
N ALA A 80 6.67 -14.77 -25.05
CA ALA A 80 7.57 -15.56 -25.88
C ALA A 80 8.93 -14.90 -26.07
N GLY A 81 9.03 -13.58 -25.94
CA GLY A 81 10.27 -12.82 -26.17
C GLY A 81 11.19 -12.84 -24.94
N ASN A 82 10.67 -12.55 -23.76
CA ASN A 82 11.45 -12.45 -22.53
C ASN A 82 11.25 -13.63 -21.56
N GLY A 83 10.22 -14.47 -21.78
CA GLY A 83 9.94 -15.65 -20.96
C GLY A 83 9.31 -15.35 -19.59
N LEU A 84 8.99 -14.09 -19.28
CA LEU A 84 8.32 -13.71 -18.03
C LEU A 84 6.84 -14.11 -18.06
N LEU A 85 6.29 -14.37 -16.89
CA LEU A 85 4.83 -14.45 -16.73
C LEU A 85 4.26 -13.04 -16.72
N TYR A 86 3.09 -12.88 -17.34
CA TYR A 86 2.36 -11.62 -17.32
C TYR A 86 0.86 -11.82 -17.22
N VAL A 87 0.18 -10.77 -16.83
CA VAL A 87 -1.28 -10.64 -16.93
C VAL A 87 -1.62 -9.43 -17.80
N LYS A 88 -2.79 -9.47 -18.42
CA LYS A 88 -3.33 -8.31 -19.14
C LYS A 88 -4.20 -7.48 -18.20
N VAL A 89 -3.85 -6.20 -18.07
CA VAL A 89 -4.65 -5.20 -17.37
C VAL A 89 -5.04 -4.14 -18.40
N LYS A 90 -6.31 -4.15 -18.80
CA LYS A 90 -6.77 -3.43 -20.00
C LYS A 90 -5.95 -3.89 -21.23
N GLU A 91 -5.32 -2.96 -21.95
CA GLU A 91 -4.43 -3.23 -23.09
C GLU A 91 -2.96 -3.47 -22.72
N HIS A 92 -2.58 -3.39 -21.45
CA HIS A 92 -1.19 -3.44 -21.03
C HIS A 92 -0.83 -4.80 -20.42
N GLN A 93 0.42 -5.20 -20.59
CA GLN A 93 0.99 -6.39 -19.97
C GLN A 93 1.71 -5.98 -18.68
N VAL A 94 1.39 -6.65 -17.58
CA VAL A 94 2.06 -6.52 -16.30
C VAL A 94 2.88 -7.78 -16.07
N PHE A 95 4.19 -7.64 -16.02
CA PHE A 95 5.13 -8.72 -15.88
C PHE A 95 5.48 -9.01 -14.42
N PHE A 96 5.86 -10.27 -14.15
CA PHE A 96 6.14 -10.75 -12.80
C PHE A 96 7.51 -11.43 -12.71
N PRO A 97 8.11 -11.49 -11.49
CA PRO A 97 9.41 -12.09 -11.27
C PRO A 97 9.50 -13.54 -11.77
N ARG A 98 10.64 -13.91 -12.33
CA ARG A 98 10.88 -15.26 -12.91
C ARG A 98 10.60 -16.41 -11.95
N ARG A 99 10.74 -16.16 -10.63
CA ARG A 99 10.49 -17.15 -9.57
C ARG A 99 9.01 -17.38 -9.28
N PHE A 100 8.11 -16.53 -9.78
CA PHE A 100 6.68 -16.68 -9.52
C PHE A 100 6.08 -17.82 -10.36
N SER A 101 5.26 -18.63 -9.71
CA SER A 101 4.35 -19.55 -10.38
C SER A 101 3.09 -18.81 -10.87
N PRO A 102 2.34 -19.35 -11.83
CA PRO A 102 1.07 -18.75 -12.25
C PRO A 102 0.10 -18.50 -11.09
N ALA A 103 0.02 -19.41 -10.12
CA ALA A 103 -0.83 -19.25 -8.94
C ALA A 103 -0.37 -18.10 -8.01
N GLU A 104 0.94 -17.82 -7.94
CA GLU A 104 1.46 -16.67 -7.19
C GLU A 104 1.14 -15.35 -7.90
N VAL A 105 1.25 -15.32 -9.23
CA VAL A 105 0.83 -14.17 -10.04
C VAL A 105 -0.65 -13.89 -9.86
N GLN A 106 -1.51 -14.92 -9.98
CA GLN A 106 -2.95 -14.79 -9.78
C GLN A 106 -3.29 -14.18 -8.41
N ARG A 107 -2.63 -14.68 -7.35
CA ARG A 107 -2.83 -14.15 -6.00
C ARG A 107 -2.35 -12.70 -5.86
N ALA A 108 -1.17 -12.36 -6.39
CA ALA A 108 -0.63 -11.01 -6.33
C ALA A 108 -1.57 -10.00 -7.00
N VAL A 109 -2.02 -10.30 -8.22
CA VAL A 109 -2.93 -9.43 -8.97
C VAL A 109 -4.28 -9.29 -8.27
N SER A 110 -4.85 -10.41 -7.80
CA SER A 110 -6.14 -10.40 -7.08
C SER A 110 -6.06 -9.55 -5.79
N ILE A 111 -4.97 -9.67 -5.05
CA ILE A 111 -4.71 -8.85 -3.85
C ILE A 111 -4.56 -7.38 -4.24
N GLY A 112 -3.72 -7.05 -5.22
CA GLY A 112 -3.52 -5.67 -5.66
C GLY A 112 -4.81 -5.00 -6.15
N GLN A 113 -5.67 -5.74 -6.89
CA GLN A 113 -6.99 -5.24 -7.28
C GLN A 113 -7.91 -5.00 -6.08
N MET A 114 -7.94 -5.92 -5.12
CA MET A 114 -8.71 -5.78 -3.88
C MET A 114 -8.21 -4.61 -3.03
N GLU A 115 -6.91 -4.41 -2.96
CA GLU A 115 -6.29 -3.32 -2.21
C GLU A 115 -6.63 -1.94 -2.79
N GLN A 116 -6.82 -1.85 -4.10
CA GLN A 116 -7.17 -0.60 -4.78
C GLN A 116 -8.69 -0.40 -5.00
N ASP A 117 -9.55 -1.25 -4.42
CA ASP A 117 -10.99 -0.99 -4.35
C ASP A 117 -11.26 0.23 -3.47
N GLU A 118 -12.20 1.10 -3.87
CA GLU A 118 -12.53 2.33 -3.12
C GLU A 118 -13.02 2.07 -1.68
N ARG A 119 -13.52 0.87 -1.42
CA ARG A 119 -13.94 0.40 -0.08
C ARG A 119 -12.77 -0.10 0.77
N SER A 120 -11.60 -0.26 0.16
CA SER A 120 -10.43 -0.84 0.83
C SER A 120 -9.72 0.17 1.73
N PRO A 121 -9.29 -0.25 2.92
CA PRO A 121 -8.40 0.56 3.74
C PRO A 121 -7.01 0.77 3.08
N HIS A 122 -6.66 0.03 2.03
CA HIS A 122 -5.40 0.14 1.29
C HIS A 122 -5.49 0.96 0.00
N CYS A 123 -6.64 1.52 -0.34
CA CYS A 123 -6.78 2.30 -1.55
C CYS A 123 -5.93 3.58 -1.49
N TYR A 124 -5.01 3.77 -2.45
CA TYR A 124 -4.12 4.95 -2.46
C TYR A 124 -4.77 6.19 -3.05
N VAL A 125 -5.79 6.04 -3.89
CA VAL A 125 -6.56 7.14 -4.48
C VAL A 125 -8.04 6.81 -4.38
N GLY A 126 -8.87 7.82 -4.23
CA GLY A 126 -10.31 7.65 -4.07
C GLY A 126 -10.86 8.65 -3.07
N ASN A 127 -12.18 8.68 -2.90
CA ASN A 127 -12.81 9.53 -1.90
C ASN A 127 -12.47 11.03 -2.06
N GLY A 128 -12.34 11.51 -3.30
CA GLY A 128 -11.96 12.88 -3.57
C GLY A 128 -10.45 13.16 -3.48
N PHE A 129 -9.63 12.17 -3.12
CA PHE A 129 -8.18 12.24 -3.19
C PHE A 129 -7.69 11.54 -4.47
N ASN A 130 -6.97 12.26 -5.33
CA ASN A 130 -6.59 11.74 -6.63
C ASN A 130 -5.27 12.36 -7.12
N VAL A 131 -4.74 11.79 -8.20
CA VAL A 131 -3.60 12.32 -8.96
C VAL A 131 -4.13 13.20 -10.08
N ASP A 132 -3.51 14.37 -10.31
CA ASP A 132 -3.92 15.27 -11.38
C ASP A 132 -3.21 14.93 -12.69
N GLU A 133 -3.79 15.42 -13.78
CA GLU A 133 -3.16 15.38 -15.11
C GLU A 133 -1.84 16.18 -15.10
N GLY A 134 -0.79 15.59 -15.64
CA GLY A 134 0.55 16.21 -15.72
C GLY A 134 1.36 16.16 -14.43
N ASP A 135 0.94 15.45 -13.39
CA ASP A 135 1.75 15.29 -12.18
C ASP A 135 3.07 14.54 -12.44
N VAL A 136 4.09 14.94 -11.66
CA VAL A 136 5.30 14.16 -11.42
C VAL A 136 5.03 13.29 -10.19
N ALA A 137 4.93 11.98 -10.37
CA ALA A 137 4.57 11.04 -9.32
C ALA A 137 5.76 10.17 -8.89
N VAL A 138 5.80 9.87 -7.60
CA VAL A 138 6.79 8.98 -6.98
C VAL A 138 6.07 7.83 -6.31
N PHE A 139 6.48 6.61 -6.64
CA PHE A 139 5.96 5.37 -6.07
C PHE A 139 7.09 4.69 -5.30
N ILE A 140 7.00 4.67 -3.97
CA ILE A 140 8.03 4.16 -3.08
C ILE A 140 7.57 2.81 -2.53
N GLY A 141 8.29 1.75 -2.91
CA GLY A 141 7.84 0.36 -2.80
C GLY A 141 6.95 0.00 -4.00
N ALA A 142 7.49 0.14 -5.22
CA ALA A 142 6.68 0.01 -6.45
C ALA A 142 6.20 -1.43 -6.70
N SER A 143 6.91 -2.45 -6.21
CA SER A 143 6.55 -3.87 -6.34
C SER A 143 6.18 -4.23 -7.78
N ASP A 144 4.95 -4.70 -8.04
CA ASP A 144 4.47 -5.08 -9.38
C ASP A 144 4.13 -3.90 -10.31
N GLY A 145 4.08 -2.70 -9.77
CA GLY A 145 3.77 -1.49 -10.53
C GLY A 145 2.28 -1.32 -10.92
N LEU A 146 1.39 -2.21 -10.49
CA LEU A 146 -0.05 -2.16 -10.85
C LEU A 146 -0.69 -0.81 -10.54
N PHE A 147 -0.36 -0.24 -9.39
CA PHE A 147 -0.91 1.05 -9.01
C PHE A 147 -0.38 2.18 -9.91
N CYS A 148 0.94 2.22 -10.18
CA CYS A 148 1.51 3.18 -11.13
C CYS A 148 0.88 3.02 -12.53
N LEU A 149 0.72 1.78 -13.01
CA LEU A 149 0.11 1.50 -14.31
C LEU A 149 -1.30 2.07 -14.43
N SER A 150 -2.08 2.04 -13.36
CA SER A 150 -3.45 2.59 -13.35
C SER A 150 -3.49 4.11 -13.58
N LEU A 151 -2.38 4.81 -13.35
CA LEU A 151 -2.26 6.26 -13.38
C LEU A 151 -1.34 6.79 -14.48
N VAL A 152 -0.47 5.95 -15.05
CA VAL A 152 0.68 6.35 -15.88
C VAL A 152 0.31 7.21 -17.09
N GLU A 153 -0.86 6.99 -17.69
CA GLU A 153 -1.32 7.79 -18.84
C GLU A 153 -1.54 9.26 -18.50
N ARG A 154 -1.86 9.56 -17.25
CA ARG A 154 -2.13 10.91 -16.75
C ARG A 154 -0.86 11.62 -16.27
N LEU A 155 0.23 10.89 -16.05
CA LEU A 155 1.45 11.44 -15.44
C LEU A 155 2.37 12.06 -16.50
N ALA A 156 2.97 13.21 -16.17
CA ALA A 156 4.09 13.75 -16.93
C ALA A 156 5.36 12.88 -16.72
N LYS A 157 5.57 12.41 -15.48
CA LYS A 157 6.70 11.56 -15.10
C LYS A 157 6.33 10.66 -13.93
N ALA A 158 6.83 9.44 -13.93
CA ALA A 158 6.75 8.50 -12.82
C ALA A 158 8.14 8.03 -12.41
N HIS A 159 8.44 8.03 -11.11
CA HIS A 159 9.64 7.46 -10.51
C HIS A 159 9.25 6.30 -9.61
N LEU A 160 9.68 5.08 -9.94
CA LEU A 160 9.36 3.84 -9.23
C LEU A 160 10.58 3.40 -8.42
N PHE A 161 10.56 3.63 -7.12
CA PHE A 161 11.60 3.16 -6.21
C PHE A 161 11.29 1.73 -5.76
N GLU A 162 12.17 0.82 -6.14
CA GLU A 162 12.04 -0.59 -5.78
C GLU A 162 13.44 -1.21 -5.54
N PRO A 163 13.83 -1.43 -4.28
CA PRO A 163 15.16 -1.97 -3.97
C PRO A 163 15.31 -3.46 -4.27
N ASN A 164 14.20 -4.21 -4.37
CA ASN A 164 14.25 -5.65 -4.62
C ASN A 164 14.50 -5.94 -6.11
N SER A 165 15.69 -6.47 -6.41
CA SER A 165 16.13 -6.76 -7.77
C SER A 165 15.23 -7.75 -8.54
N ASP A 166 14.45 -8.58 -7.86
CA ASP A 166 13.49 -9.49 -8.51
C ASP A 166 12.44 -8.73 -9.33
N TRP A 167 12.11 -7.49 -8.94
CA TRP A 167 11.12 -6.66 -9.62
C TRP A 167 11.70 -5.79 -10.75
N HIS A 168 13.00 -5.59 -10.83
CA HIS A 168 13.57 -4.64 -11.81
C HIS A 168 13.27 -5.05 -13.27
N GLU A 169 13.54 -6.32 -13.63
CA GLU A 169 13.25 -6.83 -14.98
C GLU A 169 11.75 -6.76 -15.31
N PRO A 170 10.83 -7.23 -14.43
CA PRO A 170 9.39 -7.09 -14.63
C PRO A 170 8.93 -5.64 -14.79
N LEU A 171 9.38 -4.72 -13.95
CA LEU A 171 9.02 -3.30 -14.04
C LEU A 171 9.51 -2.67 -15.35
N HIS A 172 10.76 -2.94 -15.76
CA HIS A 172 11.26 -2.46 -17.06
C HIS A 172 10.45 -2.99 -18.22
N ALA A 173 10.05 -4.28 -18.20
CA ALA A 173 9.22 -4.87 -19.24
C ALA A 173 7.81 -4.27 -19.24
N THR A 174 7.20 -4.10 -18.07
CA THR A 174 5.85 -3.52 -17.89
C THR A 174 5.81 -2.09 -18.43
N PHE A 175 6.79 -1.26 -18.08
CA PHE A 175 6.79 0.16 -18.40
C PHE A 175 7.56 0.55 -19.66
N ALA A 176 8.09 -0.41 -20.42
CA ALA A 176 8.77 -0.16 -21.68
C ALA A 176 8.00 0.73 -22.67
N PRO A 177 6.65 0.61 -22.81
CA PRO A 177 5.88 1.47 -23.72
C PRO A 177 5.96 2.97 -23.42
N TRP A 178 6.23 3.35 -22.17
CA TRP A 178 6.28 4.77 -21.75
C TRP A 178 7.67 5.39 -21.82
N GLY A 179 8.69 4.59 -22.09
CA GLY A 179 10.06 5.09 -22.29
C GLY A 179 10.52 6.00 -21.14
N ASN A 180 10.99 7.19 -21.48
CA ASN A 180 11.52 8.15 -20.49
C ASN A 180 10.47 8.71 -19.51
N ARG A 181 9.17 8.47 -19.73
CA ARG A 181 8.13 8.92 -18.80
C ARG A 181 8.12 8.12 -17.50
N VAL A 182 8.64 6.90 -17.51
CA VAL A 182 8.73 6.05 -16.33
C VAL A 182 10.19 5.70 -16.06
N GLU A 183 10.64 5.95 -14.84
CA GLU A 183 12.00 5.64 -14.39
C GLU A 183 11.93 4.63 -13.25
N VAL A 184 12.48 3.44 -13.44
CA VAL A 184 12.66 2.45 -12.37
C VAL A 184 13.96 2.76 -11.66
N VAL A 185 13.88 3.05 -10.37
CA VAL A 185 15.01 3.44 -9.50
C VAL A 185 15.32 2.29 -8.55
N PRO A 186 16.44 1.58 -8.71
CA PRO A 186 16.79 0.39 -7.93
C PRO A 186 17.38 0.76 -6.55
N LEU A 187 16.73 1.67 -5.83
CA LEU A 187 17.18 2.19 -4.54
C LEU A 187 16.02 2.17 -3.54
N ALA A 188 16.35 1.92 -2.28
CA ALA A 188 15.42 2.20 -1.20
C ALA A 188 15.41 3.70 -0.88
N VAL A 189 14.24 4.26 -0.58
CA VAL A 189 14.16 5.60 -0.02
C VAL A 189 14.32 5.51 1.49
N ASP A 190 15.23 6.31 2.05
CA ASP A 190 15.64 6.24 3.45
C ASP A 190 15.91 7.64 4.01
N SER A 191 16.09 7.76 5.31
CA SER A 191 16.49 8.98 6.03
C SER A 191 17.93 9.41 5.77
N GLN A 192 18.75 8.56 5.15
CA GLN A 192 20.17 8.81 4.85
C GLN A 192 20.55 8.27 3.47
N ASP A 193 21.47 8.99 2.82
CA ASP A 193 22.11 8.49 1.61
C ASP A 193 23.18 7.46 1.97
N ALA A 194 23.11 6.28 1.36
CA ALA A 194 24.08 5.20 1.52
C ALA A 194 24.06 4.29 0.29
N GLU A 195 24.92 3.25 0.25
CA GLU A 195 24.86 2.24 -0.78
C GLU A 195 23.46 1.58 -0.83
N GLY A 196 22.83 1.59 -2.00
CA GLY A 196 21.48 1.05 -2.21
C GLY A 196 20.34 1.89 -1.62
N ARG A 197 20.61 3.08 -1.07
CA ARG A 197 19.61 3.97 -0.45
C ARG A 197 19.84 5.42 -0.82
N VAL A 198 18.73 6.18 -0.84
CA VAL A 198 18.77 7.61 -1.16
C VAL A 198 17.69 8.37 -0.37
N LYS A 199 17.99 9.60 0.05
CA LYS A 199 16.95 10.53 0.49
C LYS A 199 16.21 11.08 -0.72
N LEU A 200 14.91 11.26 -0.60
CA LEU A 200 14.15 11.94 -1.67
C LEU A 200 14.65 13.35 -1.89
N ASP A 201 14.98 14.08 -0.84
CA ASP A 201 15.54 15.45 -0.93
C ASP A 201 16.81 15.47 -1.78
N THR A 202 17.68 14.47 -1.67
CA THR A 202 18.89 14.35 -2.49
C THR A 202 18.55 13.98 -3.92
N PHE A 203 17.66 13.00 -4.13
CA PHE A 203 17.28 12.55 -5.46
C PHE A 203 16.63 13.66 -6.30
N PHE A 204 15.79 14.48 -5.69
CA PHE A 204 15.07 15.57 -6.37
C PHE A 204 15.77 16.93 -6.33
N LYS A 205 17.00 17.03 -5.83
CA LYS A 205 17.72 18.31 -5.71
C LYS A 205 17.85 19.07 -7.05
N GLU A 206 18.04 18.33 -8.15
CA GLU A 206 18.21 18.90 -9.49
C GLU A 206 17.18 18.37 -10.49
N ARG A 207 16.07 17.85 -10.00
CA ARG A 207 14.97 17.26 -10.77
C ARG A 207 13.67 18.02 -10.56
N PRO A 208 12.70 17.94 -11.47
CA PRO A 208 11.35 18.46 -11.23
C PRO A 208 10.77 17.88 -9.95
N GLN A 209 10.24 18.75 -9.08
CA GLN A 209 9.70 18.33 -7.79
C GLN A 209 8.43 17.50 -7.96
N PRO A 210 8.21 16.49 -7.10
CA PRO A 210 7.02 15.67 -7.16
C PRO A 210 5.77 16.44 -6.73
N ASN A 211 4.65 16.10 -7.36
CA ASN A 211 3.31 16.57 -6.99
C ASN A 211 2.49 15.51 -6.29
N TYR A 212 2.91 14.24 -6.42
CA TYR A 212 2.29 13.10 -5.78
C TYR A 212 3.35 12.11 -5.30
N ILE A 213 3.21 11.62 -4.07
CA ILE A 213 4.08 10.60 -3.49
C ILE A 213 3.21 9.50 -2.88
N GLN A 214 3.41 8.26 -3.31
CA GLN A 214 2.85 7.07 -2.67
C GLN A 214 3.97 6.37 -1.89
N VAL A 215 3.67 5.92 -0.66
CA VAL A 215 4.64 5.27 0.23
C VAL A 215 4.07 3.98 0.79
N ASP A 216 4.71 2.87 0.46
CA ASP A 216 4.41 1.55 1.00
C ASP A 216 5.70 0.71 1.03
N VAL A 217 6.38 0.69 2.17
CA VAL A 217 7.74 0.11 2.31
C VAL A 217 7.88 -0.80 3.52
N ASP A 218 6.81 -1.51 3.88
CA ASP A 218 6.80 -2.56 4.89
C ASP A 218 7.37 -2.13 6.27
N GLY A 219 7.12 -0.88 6.69
CA GLY A 219 7.51 -0.34 7.99
C GLY A 219 8.68 0.63 7.98
N GLY A 220 9.20 1.01 6.81
CA GLY A 220 10.21 2.05 6.60
C GLY A 220 9.65 3.46 6.36
N GLU A 221 8.33 3.65 6.46
CA GLU A 221 7.64 4.91 6.11
C GLU A 221 8.17 6.12 6.88
N ARG A 222 8.63 5.92 8.13
CA ARG A 222 9.24 6.97 8.95
C ARG A 222 10.55 7.48 8.36
N ASP A 223 11.38 6.57 7.86
CA ASP A 223 12.65 6.91 7.25
C ASP A 223 12.45 7.58 5.90
N VAL A 224 11.42 7.15 5.14
CA VAL A 224 11.00 7.84 3.91
C VAL A 224 10.60 9.28 4.19
N LEU A 225 9.73 9.53 5.20
CA LEU A 225 9.30 10.89 5.55
C LEU A 225 10.48 11.75 6.05
N ALA A 226 11.42 11.16 6.78
CA ALA A 226 12.63 11.87 7.23
C ALA A 226 13.54 12.21 6.05
N GLY A 227 13.68 11.34 5.05
CA GLY A 227 14.46 11.58 3.84
C GLY A 227 13.81 12.52 2.81
N ALA A 228 12.52 12.82 3.01
CA ALA A 228 11.74 13.75 2.20
C ALA A 228 11.44 15.09 2.92
N HIS A 229 12.11 15.36 4.03
CA HIS A 229 11.77 16.48 4.91
C HIS A 229 11.72 17.82 4.18
N GLY A 230 12.71 18.14 3.36
CA GLY A 230 12.78 19.37 2.58
C GLY A 230 11.64 19.46 1.58
N ILE A 231 11.41 18.41 0.80
CA ILE A 231 10.28 18.34 -0.14
C ILE A 231 8.95 18.57 0.58
N LEU A 232 8.74 17.92 1.72
CA LEU A 232 7.50 18.06 2.50
C LEU A 232 7.32 19.46 3.07
N GLN A 233 8.40 20.12 3.47
CA GLN A 233 8.37 21.47 4.05
C GLN A 233 8.14 22.55 2.98
N ASP A 234 8.80 22.42 1.83
CA ASP A 234 8.89 23.49 0.82
C ASP A 234 7.86 23.37 -0.30
N ALA A 235 7.16 22.23 -0.41
CA ALA A 235 6.21 21.99 -1.47
C ALA A 235 5.07 23.01 -1.47
N GLY A 236 4.88 23.70 -2.60
CA GLY A 236 3.73 24.56 -2.84
C GLY A 236 2.45 23.75 -3.11
N LYS A 237 2.59 22.64 -3.85
CA LYS A 237 1.51 21.69 -4.15
C LYS A 237 2.07 20.26 -4.05
N LEU A 238 1.55 19.48 -3.10
CA LEU A 238 1.94 18.09 -2.94
C LEU A 238 0.79 17.27 -2.33
N ARG A 239 0.67 16.03 -2.78
CA ARG A 239 -0.24 15.01 -2.25
C ARG A 239 0.54 13.76 -1.89
N LEU A 240 0.19 13.15 -0.77
CA LEU A 240 0.78 11.90 -0.30
C LEU A 240 -0.29 10.88 0.03
N SER A 241 -0.06 9.64 -0.39
CA SER A 241 -0.73 8.44 0.10
C SER A 241 0.30 7.61 0.84
N ILE A 242 0.14 7.41 2.13
CA ILE A 242 1.13 6.71 2.95
C ILE A 242 0.50 5.61 3.79
N CYS A 243 1.09 4.42 3.76
CA CYS A 243 0.70 3.30 4.61
C CYS A 243 0.97 3.60 6.09
N THR A 244 -0.01 3.29 6.94
CA THR A 244 0.07 3.60 8.38
C THR A 244 -0.15 2.39 9.28
N TYR A 245 -0.33 1.22 8.69
CA TYR A 245 -0.70 0.00 9.41
C TYR A 245 0.49 -0.90 9.77
N HIS A 246 1.65 -0.70 9.15
CA HIS A 246 2.82 -1.55 9.38
C HIS A 246 3.33 -1.43 10.81
N GLN A 247 3.55 -0.21 11.30
CA GLN A 247 3.98 -0.01 12.67
C GLN A 247 2.85 0.56 13.54
N ARG A 248 2.94 0.22 14.82
CA ARG A 248 2.02 0.75 15.82
C ARG A 248 2.19 2.27 15.93
N LEU A 249 1.08 2.99 15.92
CA LEU A 249 1.03 4.44 16.08
C LEU A 249 1.57 5.24 14.87
N ASP A 250 1.74 4.64 13.68
CA ASP A 250 2.15 5.42 12.50
C ASP A 250 1.09 6.43 12.11
N PHE A 251 -0.18 6.04 12.11
CA PHE A 251 -1.26 6.97 11.75
C PHE A 251 -1.21 8.27 12.58
N PRO A 252 -1.33 8.27 13.92
CA PRO A 252 -1.31 9.52 14.69
C PRO A 252 0.04 10.26 14.64
N LYS A 253 1.15 9.56 14.40
CA LYS A 253 2.46 10.21 14.23
C LYS A 253 2.55 10.96 12.90
N PHE A 254 2.12 10.34 11.82
CA PHE A 254 2.15 10.97 10.49
C PHE A 254 1.11 12.08 10.39
N GLU A 255 -0.07 11.88 10.97
CA GLU A 255 -1.09 12.92 11.10
C GLU A 255 -0.53 14.17 11.82
N GLY A 256 0.11 13.97 12.98
CA GLY A 256 0.74 15.07 13.73
C GLY A 256 1.88 15.74 12.97
N LEU A 257 2.77 14.97 12.34
CA LEU A 257 3.89 15.49 11.54
C LEU A 257 3.41 16.31 10.34
N LEU A 258 2.57 15.71 9.49
CA LEU A 258 2.12 16.36 8.24
C LEU A 258 1.13 17.49 8.53
N GLY A 259 0.26 17.32 9.53
CA GLY A 259 -0.61 18.40 10.00
C GLY A 259 0.18 19.60 10.52
N GLY A 260 1.28 19.36 11.27
CA GLY A 260 2.20 20.40 11.72
C GLY A 260 2.90 21.15 10.57
N LEU A 261 3.09 20.51 9.42
CA LEU A 261 3.61 21.10 8.18
C LEU A 261 2.51 21.79 7.34
N GLY A 262 1.26 21.84 7.82
CA GLY A 262 0.15 22.51 7.13
C GLY A 262 -0.55 21.68 6.05
N TYR A 263 -0.36 20.36 6.05
CA TYR A 263 -1.12 19.47 5.19
C TYR A 263 -2.53 19.24 5.74
N ARG A 264 -3.50 19.16 4.85
CA ARG A 264 -4.83 18.64 5.17
C ARG A 264 -4.78 17.11 5.17
N ILE A 265 -5.29 16.50 6.24
CA ILE A 265 -5.20 15.07 6.46
C ILE A 265 -6.58 14.44 6.31
N HIS A 266 -6.63 13.33 5.57
CA HIS A 266 -7.76 12.42 5.45
C HIS A 266 -7.24 10.99 5.56
N HIS A 267 -8.12 10.00 5.45
CA HIS A 267 -7.73 8.58 5.44
C HIS A 267 -8.66 7.75 4.54
N SER A 268 -8.16 6.60 4.13
CA SER A 268 -8.96 5.56 3.46
C SER A 268 -10.07 5.03 4.38
N PRO A 269 -11.17 4.49 3.84
CA PRO A 269 -12.23 3.87 4.65
C PRO A 269 -11.73 2.61 5.35
N GLY A 270 -12.44 2.19 6.40
CA GLY A 270 -12.22 0.93 7.07
C GLY A 270 -10.89 0.83 7.85
N PHE A 271 -10.52 -0.41 8.16
CA PHE A 271 -9.34 -0.74 8.97
C PHE A 271 -8.69 -2.03 8.52
N PHE A 272 -7.38 -2.14 8.75
CA PHE A 272 -6.68 -3.41 8.76
C PHE A 272 -6.86 -4.15 10.09
N LEU A 273 -7.03 -5.46 10.02
CA LEU A 273 -7.01 -6.33 11.20
C LEU A 273 -5.58 -6.84 11.44
N ILE A 274 -4.87 -6.23 12.37
CA ILE A 274 -3.49 -6.59 12.74
C ILE A 274 -3.50 -7.37 14.06
N GLY A 275 -3.72 -8.62 13.96
CA GLY A 275 -4.32 -9.52 14.91
C GLY A 275 -3.65 -9.88 16.24
N VAL A 276 -2.46 -9.42 16.68
CA VAL A 276 -1.83 -9.99 17.89
C VAL A 276 -1.51 -9.01 19.00
N ARG A 277 -1.41 -7.74 18.69
CA ARG A 277 -1.13 -6.67 19.67
C ARG A 277 -2.05 -5.48 19.40
N MET A 278 -2.50 -4.84 20.46
CA MET A 278 -3.28 -3.61 20.31
C MET A 278 -2.46 -2.49 19.67
N PRO A 279 -3.09 -1.63 18.86
CA PRO A 279 -4.48 -1.73 18.42
C PRO A 279 -4.67 -2.90 17.44
N TYR A 280 -5.74 -3.68 17.58
CA TYR A 280 -6.05 -4.79 16.67
C TYR A 280 -6.50 -4.29 15.31
N LEU A 281 -7.19 -3.16 15.29
CA LEU A 281 -7.62 -2.46 14.08
C LEU A 281 -6.72 -1.25 13.86
N ARG A 282 -6.20 -1.08 12.65
CA ARG A 282 -5.36 0.05 12.26
C ARG A 282 -5.90 0.69 11.00
N ARG A 283 -5.89 2.02 10.92
CA ARG A 283 -6.16 2.74 9.68
C ARG A 283 -5.14 2.31 8.62
N GLY A 284 -5.58 2.29 7.36
CA GLY A 284 -4.77 1.87 6.24
C GLY A 284 -3.92 3.01 5.68
N ILE A 285 -4.50 3.77 4.76
CA ILE A 285 -3.79 4.87 4.08
C ILE A 285 -4.16 6.20 4.73
N LEU A 286 -3.12 6.98 5.02
CA LEU A 286 -3.26 8.40 5.31
C LEU A 286 -3.08 9.17 4.01
N TYR A 287 -4.02 10.06 3.70
CA TYR A 287 -3.95 11.03 2.63
C TYR A 287 -3.57 12.38 3.20
N ALA A 288 -2.53 12.98 2.65
CA ALA A 288 -2.12 14.34 2.99
C ALA A 288 -2.07 15.21 1.73
N SER A 289 -2.61 16.43 1.79
CA SER A 289 -2.61 17.35 0.66
C SER A 289 -2.30 18.78 1.07
N ARG A 290 -1.49 19.47 0.27
CA ARG A 290 -1.12 20.87 0.43
C ARG A 290 -1.16 21.57 -0.92
N GLY A 291 -1.62 22.85 -0.96
CA GLY A 291 -1.66 23.64 -2.19
C GLY A 291 -2.63 23.14 -3.26
N THR A 292 -3.56 22.26 -2.91
CA THR A 292 -4.58 21.75 -3.82
C THR A 292 -5.91 22.48 -3.59
N PRO A 293 -6.73 22.75 -4.64
CA PRO A 293 -8.08 23.27 -4.47
C PRO A 293 -8.89 22.38 -3.50
N GLN A 294 -9.85 22.99 -2.80
CA GLN A 294 -10.79 22.22 -2.01
C GLN A 294 -11.61 21.34 -2.94
N SER A 295 -11.45 20.03 -2.89
CA SER A 295 -12.54 19.14 -3.26
C SER A 295 -13.71 19.41 -2.29
N PRO A 296 -14.97 19.42 -2.76
CA PRO A 296 -16.12 19.60 -1.87
C PRO A 296 -15.98 18.65 -0.67
N ALA A 297 -16.30 19.14 0.52
CA ALA A 297 -16.20 18.37 1.76
C ALA A 297 -16.83 16.99 1.55
N TRP A 298 -16.02 15.98 1.65
CA TRP A 298 -16.45 14.61 1.45
C TRP A 298 -17.30 14.20 2.63
N THR A 299 -18.60 14.06 2.40
CA THR A 299 -19.51 13.40 3.33
C THR A 299 -19.68 11.98 2.84
N TRP A 300 -19.07 11.02 3.53
CA TRP A 300 -19.42 9.63 3.36
C TRP A 300 -20.91 9.46 3.64
N ARG A 301 -21.70 9.28 2.59
CA ARG A 301 -23.07 8.79 2.74
C ARG A 301 -23.00 7.28 2.62
N ALA A 302 -23.26 6.59 3.73
CA ALA A 302 -23.74 5.23 3.64
C ALA A 302 -24.95 5.28 2.67
N ASN A 303 -24.84 4.63 1.54
CA ASN A 303 -25.99 4.46 0.65
C ASN A 303 -27.10 3.77 1.44
N GLU A 304 -28.23 4.42 1.39
CA GLU A 304 -29.54 3.90 1.83
C GLU A 304 -29.87 2.58 1.16
#